data_a73ad5dd1b4898377eeb7c1f36265c34
#
_entry.id   a73ad5dd1b4898377eeb7c1f36265c34
#
_cell.length_a   1.000
_cell.length_b   1.000
_cell.length_c   1.000
_cell.angle_alpha   90.00
_cell.angle_beta   90.00
_cell.angle_gamma   90.00
#
_symmetry.space_group_name_H-M   'P 1'
#
loop_
_entity.id
_entity.type
_entity.pdbx_description
1 polymer ?
#
loop_
_entity_poly.entity_id
_entity_poly.type
_entity_poly.pdbx_seq_one_letter_code
_entity_poly.pdbx_strand_id
1 'polypeptide(L)'
;MGREKERKVYVVGHKNPDTDSICSAIAYAALKTKLMGIPHEARRAGQLNEETQYVLERFGVKIPRLLSDLREQIKDVELKEVDGLKSSVSIRAAWEKMQESNIHTLPVTRDGKLEGVITIGDIAKTYMEVYDSTIISKARTQYRNIAQAVEGEVLTGNEHSYLLKGKVVIAASSRILMSDFINKDDLVIMGDRKDAQQCAIDVSASCMVVCQNAPVSEHILKQAEEKQIVIIRTPHDTFTAAQHIPVKYFMTKENLVTFKMKDYVDDVKEVMARKRFRDFPIVDNKGKFLGLISRRRLLNVRKKQVILVDHNEKNQAVDGVEEAEVLEIIDHHRLSSIETMGPVFFRNQPVGCTATIVYQMYQEADVIVEPVIAALLCSAIISDTLMFRSPTCTPLDENSARRLAGIAGVNVESLAQEMFNAGSNLKGKSAEEICFLDFKQFTVNDTVFGVG
;
A
#
# COMPACT_ATOMS: atom_id res chain seq x y z
N MET A 1 20.44 -3.95 -2.23
CA MET A 1 20.52 -2.70 -1.46
C MET A 1 19.36 -1.83 -1.93
N GLY A 2 18.24 -1.82 -1.18
CA GLY A 2 17.12 -0.94 -1.48
C GLY A 2 17.58 0.51 -1.34
N ARG A 3 17.22 1.36 -2.30
CA ARG A 3 17.41 2.82 -2.17
C ARG A 3 16.66 3.24 -0.92
N GLU A 4 17.38 3.66 0.12
CA GLU A 4 16.74 4.43 1.21
C GLU A 4 16.02 5.60 0.54
N LYS A 5 14.68 5.61 0.63
CA LYS A 5 13.92 6.79 0.20
C LYS A 5 14.44 7.96 1.01
N GLU A 6 14.95 8.99 0.33
CA GLU A 6 15.41 10.23 0.98
C GLU A 6 14.35 10.69 1.99
N ARG A 7 14.81 10.92 3.21
CA ARG A 7 13.97 11.36 4.33
C ARG A 7 13.48 12.77 4.02
N LYS A 8 12.19 12.92 3.80
CA LYS A 8 11.56 14.23 3.57
C LYS A 8 10.90 14.72 4.84
N VAL A 9 11.12 15.96 5.17
CA VAL A 9 10.40 16.68 6.24
C VAL A 9 9.32 17.54 5.58
N TYR A 10 8.08 17.43 6.03
CA TYR A 10 7.00 18.27 5.54
C TYR A 10 6.86 19.52 6.39
N VAL A 11 6.73 20.69 5.75
CA VAL A 11 6.41 21.95 6.41
C VAL A 11 4.99 22.31 6.03
N VAL A 12 4.10 22.41 7.01
CA VAL A 12 2.65 22.55 6.76
C VAL A 12 2.01 23.56 7.71
N GLY A 13 1.14 24.41 7.16
CA GLY A 13 0.29 25.29 7.91
C GLY A 13 -1.05 24.66 8.30
N HIS A 14 -2.00 25.44 8.75
CA HIS A 14 -3.30 24.97 9.23
C HIS A 14 -4.25 24.48 8.11
N LYS A 15 -5.36 23.78 8.50
CA LYS A 15 -6.33 23.14 7.57
C LYS A 15 -7.07 24.12 6.65
N ASN A 16 -7.32 25.34 7.11
CA ASN A 16 -7.96 26.39 6.32
C ASN A 16 -6.88 27.42 5.92
N PRO A 17 -5.95 27.04 5.02
CA PRO A 17 -4.73 27.79 4.82
C PRO A 17 -5.02 29.15 4.19
N ASP A 18 -4.57 30.19 4.85
CA ASP A 18 -4.51 31.56 4.36
C ASP A 18 -3.14 31.90 3.74
N THR A 19 -2.90 33.17 3.49
CA THR A 19 -1.67 33.62 2.83
C THR A 19 -0.45 33.45 3.74
N ASP A 20 -0.59 33.67 5.08
CA ASP A 20 0.53 33.44 5.99
C ASP A 20 0.87 31.96 6.10
N SER A 21 -0.11 31.14 6.34
CA SER A 21 0.04 29.68 6.47
C SER A 21 0.81 29.04 5.29
N ILE A 22 0.53 29.47 4.06
CA ILE A 22 1.16 28.94 2.86
C ILE A 22 2.54 29.55 2.60
N CYS A 23 2.63 30.88 2.67
CA CYS A 23 3.89 31.59 2.39
C CYS A 23 4.95 31.28 3.43
N SER A 24 4.57 31.21 4.72
CA SER A 24 5.47 30.82 5.81
C SER A 24 5.94 29.36 5.66
N ALA A 25 5.05 28.44 5.25
CA ALA A 25 5.46 27.07 5.00
C ALA A 25 6.49 26.96 3.85
N ILE A 26 6.28 27.68 2.76
CA ILE A 26 7.21 27.70 1.62
C ILE A 26 8.56 28.30 2.02
N ALA A 27 8.52 29.47 2.66
CA ALA A 27 9.73 30.17 3.06
C ALA A 27 10.54 29.38 4.12
N TYR A 28 9.85 28.79 5.10
CA TYR A 28 10.52 28.01 6.12
C TYR A 28 11.10 26.70 5.58
N ALA A 29 10.40 26.02 4.68
CA ALA A 29 10.92 24.85 3.98
C ALA A 29 12.20 25.16 3.19
N ALA A 30 12.25 26.33 2.52
CA ALA A 30 13.44 26.80 1.81
C ALA A 30 14.62 27.06 2.78
N LEU A 31 14.35 27.75 3.89
CA LEU A 31 15.35 28.00 4.94
C LEU A 31 15.94 26.70 5.49
N LYS A 32 15.07 25.78 5.93
CA LYS A 32 15.51 24.52 6.53
C LYS A 32 16.26 23.63 5.55
N THR A 33 15.86 23.62 4.29
CA THR A 33 16.59 22.87 3.25
C THR A 33 18.02 23.42 3.08
N LYS A 34 18.20 24.73 3.09
CA LYS A 34 19.53 25.35 3.03
C LYS A 34 20.39 25.03 4.26
N LEU A 35 19.79 25.08 5.45
CA LEU A 35 20.51 24.87 6.71
C LEU A 35 20.86 23.39 6.96
N MET A 36 19.95 22.49 6.69
CA MET A 36 20.08 21.08 7.06
C MET A 36 20.62 20.20 5.95
N GLY A 37 20.64 20.67 4.69
CA GLY A 37 21.06 19.86 3.53
C GLY A 37 20.16 18.69 3.18
N ILE A 38 19.00 18.55 3.84
CA ILE A 38 17.98 17.54 3.57
C ILE A 38 16.72 18.21 3.01
N PRO A 39 15.97 17.56 2.10
CA PRO A 39 14.79 18.17 1.51
C PRO A 39 13.69 18.43 2.54
N HIS A 40 13.29 19.69 2.69
CA HIS A 40 12.08 20.11 3.38
C HIS A 40 11.06 20.52 2.33
N GLU A 41 9.86 19.98 2.40
CA GLU A 41 8.85 20.16 1.36
C GLU A 41 7.63 20.85 1.94
N ALA A 42 7.33 22.06 1.44
CA ALA A 42 6.10 22.77 1.81
C ALA A 42 4.88 22.00 1.33
N ARG A 43 3.87 21.88 2.19
CA ARG A 43 2.60 21.22 1.93
C ARG A 43 1.45 22.11 2.38
N ARG A 44 0.28 21.95 1.74
CA ARG A 44 -0.97 22.57 2.20
C ARG A 44 -1.88 21.54 2.84
N ALA A 45 -2.56 21.90 3.91
CA ALA A 45 -3.49 21.02 4.61
C ALA A 45 -4.95 21.15 4.10
N GLY A 46 -5.24 22.19 3.30
CA GLY A 46 -6.57 22.46 2.75
C GLY A 46 -6.56 23.13 1.39
N GLN A 47 -7.70 23.66 0.99
CA GLN A 47 -7.85 24.42 -0.23
C GLN A 47 -7.35 25.86 0.00
N LEU A 48 -6.76 26.45 -1.05
CA LEU A 48 -6.30 27.82 -1.00
C LEU A 48 -7.47 28.79 -1.23
N ASN A 49 -7.44 29.92 -0.53
CA ASN A 49 -8.29 31.05 -0.85
C ASN A 49 -7.80 31.81 -2.09
N GLU A 50 -8.61 32.70 -2.65
CA GLU A 50 -8.30 33.43 -3.88
C GLU A 50 -7.12 34.38 -3.74
N GLU A 51 -6.94 34.99 -2.56
CA GLU A 51 -5.81 35.88 -2.25
C GLU A 51 -4.49 35.08 -2.29
N THR A 52 -4.43 33.95 -1.62
CA THR A 52 -3.24 33.10 -1.62
C THR A 52 -2.91 32.58 -3.02
N GLN A 53 -3.93 32.19 -3.81
CA GLN A 53 -3.74 31.79 -5.20
C GLN A 53 -3.13 32.91 -6.03
N TYR A 54 -3.69 34.12 -5.91
CA TYR A 54 -3.15 35.32 -6.56
C TYR A 54 -1.68 35.55 -6.22
N VAL A 55 -1.31 35.49 -4.95
CA VAL A 55 0.08 35.68 -4.50
C VAL A 55 1.01 34.67 -5.15
N LEU A 56 0.65 33.39 -5.14
CA LEU A 56 1.48 32.34 -5.73
C LEU A 56 1.62 32.51 -7.25
N GLU A 57 0.54 32.83 -7.95
CA GLU A 57 0.55 33.08 -9.39
C GLU A 57 1.37 34.32 -9.76
N ARG A 58 1.19 35.42 -9.02
CA ARG A 58 1.90 36.71 -9.20
C ARG A 58 3.41 36.55 -9.15
N PHE A 59 3.90 35.67 -8.27
CA PHE A 59 5.33 35.44 -8.09
C PHE A 59 5.84 34.13 -8.73
N GLY A 60 5.02 33.47 -9.54
CA GLY A 60 5.40 32.26 -10.30
C GLY A 60 5.72 31.05 -9.43
N VAL A 61 5.12 30.96 -8.24
CA VAL A 61 5.36 29.88 -7.27
C VAL A 61 4.32 28.76 -7.45
N LYS A 62 4.80 27.52 -7.51
CA LYS A 62 3.91 26.37 -7.63
C LYS A 62 3.11 26.14 -6.34
N ILE A 63 1.83 25.90 -6.50
CA ILE A 63 0.95 25.53 -5.39
C ILE A 63 1.49 24.27 -4.69
N PRO A 64 1.71 24.34 -3.34
CA PRO A 64 2.12 23.16 -2.57
C PRO A 64 1.13 22.00 -2.71
N ARG A 65 1.65 20.78 -2.76
CA ARG A 65 0.80 19.59 -2.84
C ARG A 65 -0.02 19.41 -1.57
N LEU A 66 -1.25 18.94 -1.73
CA LEU A 66 -2.12 18.62 -0.59
C LEU A 66 -1.51 17.49 0.26
N LEU A 67 -1.54 17.68 1.56
CA LEU A 67 -1.24 16.70 2.59
C LEU A 67 -2.48 16.60 3.51
N SER A 68 -3.33 15.64 3.24
CA SER A 68 -4.59 15.48 3.98
C SER A 68 -4.46 14.66 5.25
N ASP A 69 -3.39 13.85 5.36
CA ASP A 69 -3.22 12.91 6.47
C ASP A 69 -1.74 12.55 6.67
N LEU A 70 -1.29 12.62 7.91
CA LEU A 70 0.08 12.28 8.31
C LEU A 70 0.24 10.81 8.71
N ARG A 71 -0.84 10.07 8.95
CA ARG A 71 -0.75 8.65 9.29
C ARG A 71 -0.03 7.86 8.20
N GLU A 72 0.74 6.87 8.62
CA GLU A 72 1.46 6.00 7.69
C GLU A 72 0.49 5.08 6.95
N GLN A 73 0.75 4.91 5.67
CA GLN A 73 0.02 4.00 4.78
C GLN A 73 0.94 2.89 4.28
N ILE A 74 0.35 1.80 3.80
CA ILE A 74 1.14 0.68 3.24
C ILE A 74 2.07 1.12 2.11
N LYS A 75 1.74 2.16 1.35
CA LYS A 75 2.63 2.75 0.32
C LYS A 75 3.95 3.31 0.88
N ASP A 76 3.98 3.63 2.17
CA ASP A 76 5.14 4.18 2.88
C ASP A 76 6.04 3.05 3.42
N VAL A 77 5.57 1.80 3.35
CA VAL A 77 6.26 0.58 3.79
C VAL A 77 6.91 -0.12 2.61
N GLU A 78 8.11 -0.64 2.81
CA GLU A 78 8.77 -1.48 1.81
C GLU A 78 8.09 -2.85 1.73
N LEU A 79 7.55 -3.19 0.57
CA LEU A 79 6.97 -4.50 0.32
C LEU A 79 8.05 -5.55 0.04
N LYS A 80 7.75 -6.81 0.36
CA LYS A 80 8.55 -7.93 -0.11
C LYS A 80 8.11 -8.27 -1.53
N GLU A 81 9.02 -8.06 -2.48
CA GLU A 81 8.80 -8.45 -3.87
C GLU A 81 8.90 -9.96 -3.98
N VAL A 82 7.87 -10.58 -4.52
CA VAL A 82 7.76 -12.02 -4.75
C VAL A 82 6.95 -12.24 -6.00
N ASP A 83 7.46 -13.06 -6.91
CA ASP A 83 6.71 -13.47 -8.09
C ASP A 83 5.57 -14.41 -7.73
N GLY A 84 4.40 -14.15 -8.30
CA GLY A 84 3.25 -15.03 -8.14
C GLY A 84 3.45 -16.37 -8.86
N LEU A 85 3.03 -17.45 -8.20
CA LEU A 85 2.98 -18.76 -8.80
C LEU A 85 1.74 -18.92 -9.70
N LYS A 86 1.89 -19.65 -10.79
CA LYS A 86 0.71 -20.13 -11.54
C LYS A 86 -0.01 -21.22 -10.74
N SER A 87 -1.32 -21.24 -10.79
CA SER A 87 -2.14 -22.21 -10.05
C SER A 87 -1.93 -23.69 -10.49
N SER A 88 -1.30 -23.92 -11.63
CA SER A 88 -0.91 -25.24 -12.16
C SER A 88 0.41 -25.77 -11.60
N VAL A 89 1.20 -24.96 -10.92
CA VAL A 89 2.49 -25.36 -10.33
C VAL A 89 2.26 -26.42 -9.25
N SER A 90 3.13 -27.42 -9.17
CA SER A 90 3.04 -28.49 -8.16
C SER A 90 3.39 -27.98 -6.75
N ILE A 91 2.89 -28.65 -5.71
CA ILE A 91 3.23 -28.37 -4.30
C ILE A 91 4.76 -28.47 -4.09
N ARG A 92 5.41 -29.43 -4.73
CA ARG A 92 6.86 -29.61 -4.65
C ARG A 92 7.60 -28.40 -5.20
N ALA A 93 7.24 -27.94 -6.40
CA ALA A 93 7.87 -26.76 -6.99
C ALA A 93 7.59 -25.48 -6.17
N ALA A 94 6.40 -25.38 -5.55
CA ALA A 94 6.11 -24.30 -4.61
C ALA A 94 7.00 -24.37 -3.36
N TRP A 95 7.22 -25.54 -2.81
CA TRP A 95 8.13 -25.76 -1.69
C TRP A 95 9.58 -25.40 -2.04
N GLU A 96 10.10 -25.86 -3.17
CA GLU A 96 11.43 -25.54 -3.66
C GLU A 96 11.62 -24.01 -3.79
N LYS A 97 10.63 -23.33 -4.40
CA LYS A 97 10.66 -21.86 -4.50
C LYS A 97 10.60 -21.16 -3.15
N MET A 98 9.87 -21.70 -2.17
CA MET A 98 9.87 -21.19 -0.79
C MET A 98 11.25 -21.29 -0.15
N GLN A 99 11.94 -22.42 -0.34
CA GLN A 99 13.29 -22.65 0.19
C GLN A 99 14.32 -21.73 -0.47
N GLU A 100 14.36 -21.66 -1.80
CA GLU A 100 15.29 -20.82 -2.55
C GLU A 100 15.16 -19.34 -2.18
N SER A 101 13.93 -18.85 -2.03
CA SER A 101 13.65 -17.44 -1.73
C SER A 101 13.57 -17.13 -0.24
N ASN A 102 13.73 -18.13 0.63
CA ASN A 102 13.54 -18.01 2.08
C ASN A 102 12.22 -17.31 2.45
N ILE A 103 11.12 -17.79 1.89
CA ILE A 103 9.78 -17.28 2.12
C ILE A 103 8.85 -18.41 2.58
N HIS A 104 7.83 -18.05 3.36
CA HIS A 104 6.91 -19.00 3.97
C HIS A 104 5.50 -18.92 3.40
N THR A 105 5.27 -17.94 2.55
CA THR A 105 3.99 -17.68 1.88
C THR A 105 4.25 -17.27 0.44
N LEU A 106 3.65 -17.98 -0.52
CA LEU A 106 3.70 -17.65 -1.94
C LEU A 106 2.33 -17.22 -2.43
N PRO A 107 2.23 -16.10 -3.14
CA PRO A 107 1.02 -15.70 -3.82
C PRO A 107 0.79 -16.61 -5.05
N VAL A 108 -0.44 -17.00 -5.26
CA VAL A 108 -0.87 -17.68 -6.48
C VAL A 108 -1.64 -16.70 -7.33
N THR A 109 -1.19 -16.51 -8.57
CA THR A 109 -1.73 -15.47 -9.45
C THR A 109 -2.14 -16.04 -10.82
N ARG A 110 -3.14 -15.40 -11.44
CA ARG A 110 -3.50 -15.59 -12.84
C ARG A 110 -3.55 -14.22 -13.52
N ASP A 111 -2.80 -14.07 -14.60
CA ASP A 111 -2.70 -12.80 -15.34
C ASP A 111 -2.36 -11.60 -14.44
N GLY A 112 -1.49 -11.84 -13.43
CA GLY A 112 -1.08 -10.87 -12.44
C GLY A 112 -2.10 -10.58 -11.32
N LYS A 113 -3.33 -11.13 -11.38
CA LYS A 113 -4.33 -11.02 -10.32
C LYS A 113 -4.14 -12.12 -9.28
N LEU A 114 -4.33 -11.76 -8.02
CA LEU A 114 -4.24 -12.70 -6.91
C LEU A 114 -5.42 -13.66 -6.91
N GLU A 115 -5.16 -14.98 -6.97
CA GLU A 115 -6.16 -16.04 -6.82
C GLU A 115 -6.18 -16.63 -5.40
N GLY A 116 -5.05 -16.63 -4.73
CA GLY A 116 -4.90 -17.20 -3.39
C GLY A 116 -3.47 -17.11 -2.89
N VAL A 117 -3.23 -17.72 -1.75
CA VAL A 117 -1.88 -17.89 -1.20
C VAL A 117 -1.66 -19.34 -0.80
N ILE A 118 -0.43 -19.81 -0.90
CA ILE A 118 -0.02 -21.10 -0.33
C ILE A 118 1.06 -20.85 0.72
N THR A 119 0.92 -21.48 1.87
CA THR A 119 1.84 -21.37 3.00
C THR A 119 2.53 -22.71 3.27
N ILE A 120 3.62 -22.68 4.04
CA ILE A 120 4.24 -23.92 4.55
C ILE A 120 3.22 -24.75 5.34
N GLY A 121 2.29 -24.10 6.07
CA GLY A 121 1.22 -24.78 6.80
C GLY A 121 0.28 -25.54 5.89
N ASP A 122 -0.08 -24.97 4.74
CA ASP A 122 -0.94 -25.65 3.74
C ASP A 122 -0.21 -26.86 3.15
N ILE A 123 1.10 -26.72 2.86
CA ILE A 123 1.93 -27.82 2.37
C ILE A 123 2.01 -28.92 3.44
N ALA A 124 2.35 -28.58 4.69
CA ALA A 124 2.45 -29.53 5.77
C ALA A 124 1.10 -30.24 6.01
N LYS A 125 -0.01 -29.50 6.00
CA LYS A 125 -1.35 -30.08 6.14
C LYS A 125 -1.63 -31.09 5.03
N THR A 126 -1.27 -30.78 3.77
CA THR A 126 -1.43 -31.69 2.64
C THR A 126 -0.66 -32.99 2.83
N TYR A 127 0.58 -32.93 3.35
CA TYR A 127 1.37 -34.12 3.63
C TYR A 127 0.84 -34.92 4.83
N MET A 128 0.19 -34.29 5.80
CA MET A 128 -0.40 -34.94 6.96
C MET A 128 -1.80 -35.49 6.66
N GLU A 129 -2.56 -34.85 5.76
CA GLU A 129 -3.91 -35.26 5.33
C GLU A 129 -3.87 -36.19 4.10
N VAL A 130 -2.83 -37.00 3.92
CA VAL A 130 -2.67 -38.01 2.84
C VAL A 130 -3.89 -38.96 2.71
N TYR A 131 -4.86 -38.85 3.61
CA TYR A 131 -6.07 -39.69 3.62
C TYR A 131 -7.21 -39.18 2.73
N ASP A 132 -7.26 -37.92 2.27
CA ASP A 132 -8.29 -37.53 1.29
C ASP A 132 -7.79 -37.68 -0.15
N SER A 133 -7.65 -38.94 -0.56
CA SER A 133 -7.28 -39.31 -1.93
C SER A 133 -8.31 -38.86 -3.00
N THR A 134 -9.44 -38.25 -2.59
CA THR A 134 -10.50 -37.73 -3.50
C THR A 134 -10.35 -36.27 -3.88
N ILE A 135 -9.33 -35.56 -3.36
CA ILE A 135 -9.19 -34.10 -3.55
C ILE A 135 -9.09 -33.69 -5.03
N ILE A 136 -8.41 -34.50 -5.87
CA ILE A 136 -8.20 -34.23 -7.28
C ILE A 136 -9.53 -34.39 -8.07
N SER A 137 -10.37 -35.38 -7.72
CA SER A 137 -11.67 -35.58 -8.34
C SER A 137 -12.69 -34.53 -7.88
N LYS A 138 -12.74 -34.21 -6.61
CA LYS A 138 -13.56 -33.10 -6.09
C LYS A 138 -13.25 -31.76 -6.80
N ALA A 139 -11.98 -31.53 -7.12
CA ALA A 139 -11.53 -30.36 -7.84
C ALA A 139 -11.77 -30.40 -9.36
N ARG A 140 -12.35 -31.46 -9.90
CA ARG A 140 -12.62 -31.67 -11.34
C ARG A 140 -11.37 -31.37 -12.18
N THR A 141 -10.29 -32.15 -11.95
CA THR A 141 -9.00 -31.87 -12.58
C THR A 141 -8.97 -32.46 -13.99
N GLN A 142 -8.54 -31.66 -14.99
CA GLN A 142 -8.28 -32.19 -16.33
C GLN A 142 -7.06 -33.12 -16.32
N TYR A 143 -7.11 -34.21 -17.11
CA TYR A 143 -5.97 -35.12 -17.19
C TYR A 143 -4.71 -34.47 -17.75
N ARG A 144 -4.83 -33.50 -18.65
CA ARG A 144 -3.72 -32.68 -19.13
C ARG A 144 -2.98 -31.98 -17.97
N ASN A 145 -3.72 -31.46 -16.99
CA ASN A 145 -3.08 -30.80 -15.82
C ASN A 145 -2.39 -31.82 -14.91
N ILE A 146 -2.93 -33.06 -14.84
CA ILE A 146 -2.28 -34.15 -14.11
C ILE A 146 -1.00 -34.54 -14.84
N ALA A 147 -1.05 -34.74 -16.16
CA ALA A 147 0.13 -35.04 -16.97
C ALA A 147 1.22 -33.98 -16.82
N GLN A 148 0.86 -32.68 -16.91
CA GLN A 148 1.81 -31.59 -16.70
C GLN A 148 2.40 -31.60 -15.28
N ALA A 149 1.57 -31.88 -14.27
CA ALA A 149 2.05 -31.89 -12.89
C ALA A 149 3.05 -33.01 -12.63
N VAL A 150 2.86 -34.16 -13.21
CA VAL A 150 3.79 -35.31 -13.10
C VAL A 150 4.85 -35.34 -14.21
N GLU A 151 5.02 -34.27 -14.98
CA GLU A 151 5.97 -34.16 -16.09
C GLU A 151 5.83 -35.36 -17.06
N GLY A 152 4.61 -35.82 -17.24
CA GLY A 152 4.29 -37.04 -18.04
C GLY A 152 3.70 -36.73 -19.41
N GLU A 153 3.79 -37.70 -20.27
CA GLU A 153 3.11 -37.72 -21.57
C GLU A 153 1.83 -38.56 -21.55
N VAL A 154 0.81 -38.12 -22.25
CA VAL A 154 -0.44 -38.91 -22.41
C VAL A 154 -0.27 -39.89 -23.55
N LEU A 155 -0.33 -41.20 -23.23
CA LEU A 155 -0.17 -42.25 -24.21
C LEU A 155 -1.48 -42.60 -24.92
N THR A 156 -2.63 -42.54 -24.22
CA THR A 156 -3.96 -42.78 -24.76
C THR A 156 -5.03 -42.07 -23.91
N GLY A 157 -6.23 -41.92 -24.48
CA GLY A 157 -7.38 -41.28 -23.86
C GLY A 157 -7.45 -39.78 -24.12
N ASN A 158 -8.56 -39.13 -23.70
CA ASN A 158 -8.79 -37.71 -23.91
C ASN A 158 -8.19 -36.85 -22.77
N GLU A 159 -7.07 -36.23 -23.03
CA GLU A 159 -6.37 -35.36 -22.05
C GLU A 159 -7.20 -34.14 -21.61
N HIS A 160 -8.18 -33.70 -22.39
CA HIS A 160 -9.04 -32.55 -22.09
C HIS A 160 -10.26 -32.95 -21.24
N SER A 161 -10.51 -34.23 -21.02
CA SER A 161 -11.53 -34.67 -20.08
C SER A 161 -11.11 -34.53 -18.64
N TYR A 162 -12.05 -34.72 -17.71
CA TYR A 162 -11.88 -34.40 -16.31
C TYR A 162 -11.99 -35.62 -15.42
N LEU A 163 -11.13 -35.70 -14.39
CA LEU A 163 -11.34 -36.62 -13.28
C LEU A 163 -12.49 -36.09 -12.42
N LEU A 164 -13.65 -36.69 -12.49
CA LEU A 164 -14.88 -36.23 -11.83
C LEU A 164 -15.21 -37.01 -10.57
N LYS A 165 -14.76 -38.26 -10.49
CA LYS A 165 -15.05 -39.24 -9.42
C LYS A 165 -13.80 -40.04 -9.14
N GLY A 166 -13.84 -40.84 -8.08
CA GLY A 166 -12.75 -41.71 -7.70
C GLY A 166 -11.72 -41.05 -6.83
N LYS A 167 -10.77 -41.81 -6.39
CA LYS A 167 -9.66 -41.44 -5.51
C LYS A 167 -8.32 -41.73 -6.19
N VAL A 168 -7.24 -41.17 -5.65
CA VAL A 168 -5.87 -41.54 -6.06
C VAL A 168 -5.43 -42.75 -5.28
N VAL A 169 -4.97 -43.78 -5.97
CA VAL A 169 -4.51 -45.04 -5.38
C VAL A 169 -3.13 -45.38 -5.91
N ILE A 170 -2.22 -45.81 -5.01
CA ILE A 170 -0.92 -46.36 -5.40
C ILE A 170 -1.04 -47.89 -5.44
N ALA A 171 -0.82 -48.50 -6.61
CA ALA A 171 -0.91 -49.94 -6.80
C ALA A 171 0.38 -50.66 -6.37
N ALA A 172 0.63 -50.70 -5.08
CA ALA A 172 1.83 -51.33 -4.48
C ALA A 172 1.62 -52.78 -4.02
N SER A 173 0.35 -53.22 -3.88
CA SER A 173 0.01 -54.51 -3.31
C SER A 173 -0.04 -55.63 -4.41
N SER A 174 -0.28 -56.91 -4.00
CA SER A 174 -0.51 -58.00 -4.94
C SER A 174 -1.84 -57.82 -5.69
N ARG A 175 -1.99 -58.48 -6.86
CA ARG A 175 -3.20 -58.38 -7.69
C ARG A 175 -4.49 -58.69 -6.93
N ILE A 176 -4.46 -59.70 -6.06
CA ILE A 176 -5.62 -60.13 -5.26
C ILE A 176 -6.07 -58.98 -4.32
N LEU A 177 -5.13 -58.37 -3.63
CA LEU A 177 -5.42 -57.24 -2.74
C LEU A 177 -5.77 -55.96 -3.48
N MET A 178 -5.19 -55.75 -4.67
CA MET A 178 -5.50 -54.54 -5.47
C MET A 178 -6.94 -54.47 -5.91
N SER A 179 -7.53 -55.63 -6.28
CA SER A 179 -8.95 -55.71 -6.71
C SER A 179 -9.94 -55.30 -5.61
N ASP A 180 -9.53 -55.30 -4.35
CA ASP A 180 -10.38 -54.96 -3.20
C ASP A 180 -10.41 -53.44 -2.91
N PHE A 181 -9.39 -52.70 -3.31
CA PHE A 181 -9.31 -51.27 -2.98
C PHE A 181 -9.19 -50.30 -4.16
N ILE A 182 -8.91 -50.81 -5.39
CA ILE A 182 -9.02 -50.01 -6.62
C ILE A 182 -10.45 -50.15 -7.13
N ASN A 183 -11.11 -49.00 -7.33
CA ASN A 183 -12.49 -48.96 -7.77
C ASN A 183 -12.60 -48.34 -9.17
N LYS A 184 -13.78 -48.51 -9.76
CA LYS A 184 -14.14 -47.76 -10.94
C LYS A 184 -13.92 -46.25 -10.74
N ASP A 185 -13.50 -45.60 -11.80
CA ASP A 185 -13.25 -44.15 -11.85
C ASP A 185 -12.02 -43.68 -11.03
N ASP A 186 -11.27 -44.58 -10.35
CA ASP A 186 -10.04 -44.19 -9.60
C ASP A 186 -8.89 -43.77 -10.53
N LEU A 187 -8.00 -42.91 -10.05
CA LEU A 187 -6.69 -42.64 -10.65
C LEU A 187 -5.67 -43.55 -9.98
N VAL A 188 -5.01 -44.42 -10.75
CA VAL A 188 -4.10 -45.42 -10.23
C VAL A 188 -2.65 -45.10 -10.61
N ILE A 189 -1.79 -44.90 -9.60
CA ILE A 189 -0.34 -44.68 -9.80
C ILE A 189 0.36 -46.02 -9.63
N MET A 190 1.15 -46.40 -10.63
CA MET A 190 1.81 -47.72 -10.66
C MET A 190 3.15 -47.67 -11.38
N GLY A 191 3.96 -48.71 -11.19
CA GLY A 191 5.19 -48.94 -11.96
C GLY A 191 4.98 -49.87 -13.15
N ASP A 192 5.96 -50.76 -13.41
CA ASP A 192 6.05 -51.66 -14.56
C ASP A 192 5.21 -52.94 -14.45
N ARG A 193 4.53 -53.12 -13.34
CA ARG A 193 3.76 -54.36 -13.06
C ARG A 193 2.58 -54.52 -14.01
N LYS A 194 2.68 -55.50 -14.94
CA LYS A 194 1.64 -55.82 -15.93
C LYS A 194 0.30 -56.26 -15.32
N ASP A 195 0.36 -56.96 -14.16
CA ASP A 195 -0.83 -57.39 -13.43
C ASP A 195 -1.57 -56.19 -12.79
N ALA A 196 -0.85 -55.16 -12.37
CA ALA A 196 -1.43 -53.91 -11.87
C ALA A 196 -2.10 -53.11 -13.02
N GLN A 197 -1.42 -53.00 -14.18
CA GLN A 197 -1.97 -52.35 -15.35
C GLN A 197 -3.27 -53.04 -15.79
N GLN A 198 -3.28 -54.36 -15.86
CA GLN A 198 -4.49 -55.15 -16.22
C GLN A 198 -5.60 -55.01 -15.19
N CYS A 199 -5.28 -55.00 -13.89
CA CYS A 199 -6.24 -54.79 -12.82
C CYS A 199 -6.97 -53.44 -12.97
N ALA A 200 -6.22 -52.34 -13.22
CA ALA A 200 -6.81 -51.03 -13.44
C ALA A 200 -7.76 -50.97 -14.65
N ILE A 201 -7.43 -51.72 -15.73
CA ILE A 201 -8.29 -51.85 -16.90
C ILE A 201 -9.56 -52.64 -16.54
N ASP A 202 -9.41 -53.76 -15.81
CA ASP A 202 -10.53 -54.66 -15.45
C ASP A 202 -11.59 -53.92 -14.61
N VAL A 203 -11.16 -53.13 -13.62
CA VAL A 203 -12.06 -52.36 -12.76
C VAL A 203 -12.58 -51.03 -13.39
N SER A 204 -12.14 -50.75 -14.64
CA SER A 204 -12.49 -49.48 -15.32
C SER A 204 -12.05 -48.24 -14.52
N ALA A 205 -10.80 -48.21 -14.10
CA ALA A 205 -10.18 -46.97 -13.55
C ALA A 205 -10.30 -45.83 -14.57
N SER A 206 -10.33 -44.61 -14.13
CA SER A 206 -10.44 -43.44 -15.03
C SER A 206 -9.09 -43.03 -15.62
N CYS A 207 -8.01 -43.25 -14.86
CA CYS A 207 -6.66 -42.89 -15.26
C CYS A 207 -5.61 -43.84 -14.66
N MET A 208 -4.58 -44.15 -15.45
CA MET A 208 -3.36 -44.82 -14.98
C MET A 208 -2.18 -43.89 -15.15
N VAL A 209 -1.39 -43.68 -14.08
CA VAL A 209 -0.11 -43.00 -14.12
C VAL A 209 1.01 -44.05 -13.97
N VAL A 210 1.69 -44.29 -15.09
CA VAL A 210 2.76 -45.29 -15.18
C VAL A 210 4.09 -44.63 -14.97
N CYS A 211 4.75 -44.97 -13.84
CA CYS A 211 5.97 -44.36 -13.34
C CYS A 211 7.25 -44.94 -13.97
N GLN A 212 8.37 -44.19 -13.82
CA GLN A 212 9.73 -44.58 -14.24
C GLN A 212 9.82 -44.88 -15.75
N ASN A 213 9.01 -44.19 -16.57
CA ASN A 213 8.93 -44.44 -18.01
C ASN A 213 8.69 -45.93 -18.35
N ALA A 214 8.05 -46.68 -17.48
CA ALA A 214 7.80 -48.09 -17.67
C ALA A 214 6.98 -48.34 -18.93
N PRO A 215 7.26 -49.47 -19.64
CA PRO A 215 6.57 -49.76 -20.89
C PRO A 215 5.11 -50.15 -20.62
N VAL A 216 4.24 -49.70 -21.51
CA VAL A 216 2.83 -50.13 -21.59
C VAL A 216 2.65 -50.93 -22.88
N SER A 217 2.10 -52.13 -22.78
CA SER A 217 1.92 -52.99 -23.95
C SER A 217 0.81 -52.48 -24.87
N GLU A 218 0.90 -52.74 -26.19
CA GLU A 218 -0.12 -52.37 -27.14
C GLU A 218 -1.52 -52.94 -26.76
N HIS A 219 -1.53 -54.12 -26.15
CA HIS A 219 -2.74 -54.73 -25.67
C HIS A 219 -3.44 -53.88 -24.59
N ILE A 220 -2.67 -53.36 -23.61
CA ILE A 220 -3.19 -52.47 -22.56
C ILE A 220 -3.64 -51.15 -23.17
N LEU A 221 -2.88 -50.57 -24.13
CA LEU A 221 -3.25 -49.31 -24.78
C LEU A 221 -4.58 -49.45 -25.53
N LYS A 222 -4.80 -50.52 -26.27
CA LYS A 222 -6.07 -50.79 -26.98
C LYS A 222 -7.25 -50.94 -26.01
N GLN A 223 -7.08 -51.73 -24.94
CA GLN A 223 -8.16 -51.89 -23.95
C GLN A 223 -8.47 -50.59 -23.23
N ALA A 224 -7.44 -49.75 -22.94
CA ALA A 224 -7.64 -48.46 -22.35
C ALA A 224 -8.41 -47.51 -23.27
N GLU A 225 -8.10 -47.52 -24.58
CA GLU A 225 -8.80 -46.73 -25.58
C GLU A 225 -10.28 -47.11 -25.68
N GLU A 226 -10.56 -48.40 -25.77
CA GLU A 226 -11.94 -48.95 -25.81
C GLU A 226 -12.76 -48.56 -24.57
N LYS A 227 -12.13 -48.54 -23.41
CA LYS A 227 -12.78 -48.18 -22.13
C LYS A 227 -12.65 -46.68 -21.79
N GLN A 228 -12.04 -45.87 -22.66
CA GLN A 228 -11.80 -44.43 -22.46
C GLN A 228 -10.97 -44.12 -21.21
N ILE A 229 -10.03 -45.00 -20.84
CA ILE A 229 -9.11 -44.81 -19.73
C ILE A 229 -7.91 -43.99 -20.20
N VAL A 230 -7.57 -42.92 -19.45
CA VAL A 230 -6.39 -42.11 -19.76
C VAL A 230 -5.14 -42.78 -19.20
N ILE A 231 -4.09 -42.94 -20.00
CA ILE A 231 -2.79 -43.42 -19.56
C ILE A 231 -1.76 -42.31 -19.70
N ILE A 232 -1.13 -41.98 -18.56
CA ILE A 232 -0.06 -40.99 -18.47
C ILE A 232 1.23 -41.73 -18.08
N ARG A 233 2.30 -41.54 -18.85
CA ARG A 233 3.61 -42.08 -18.53
C ARG A 233 4.48 -40.96 -17.99
N THR A 234 5.15 -41.20 -16.85
CA THR A 234 6.00 -40.20 -16.18
C THR A 234 7.39 -40.77 -15.86
N PRO A 235 8.46 -39.93 -15.91
CA PRO A 235 9.79 -40.35 -15.47
C PRO A 235 9.91 -40.56 -13.96
N HIS A 236 8.99 -40.00 -13.19
CA HIS A 236 9.02 -40.05 -11.73
C HIS A 236 8.69 -41.43 -11.18
N ASP A 237 9.19 -41.71 -9.96
CA ASP A 237 8.75 -42.87 -9.17
C ASP A 237 7.32 -42.65 -8.60
N THR A 238 6.73 -43.70 -8.05
CA THR A 238 5.34 -43.66 -7.55
C THR A 238 5.12 -42.69 -6.40
N PHE A 239 6.14 -42.51 -5.53
CA PHE A 239 6.07 -41.62 -4.38
C PHE A 239 6.16 -40.17 -4.86
N THR A 240 7.10 -39.88 -5.75
CA THR A 240 7.26 -38.55 -6.36
C THR A 240 6.04 -38.18 -7.19
N ALA A 241 5.50 -39.06 -8.02
CA ALA A 241 4.31 -38.80 -8.80
C ALA A 241 3.08 -38.48 -7.93
N ALA A 242 2.93 -39.16 -6.78
CA ALA A 242 1.85 -38.85 -5.84
C ALA A 242 1.97 -37.47 -5.17
N GLN A 243 3.16 -36.89 -5.13
CA GLN A 243 3.41 -35.56 -4.54
C GLN A 243 3.24 -34.39 -5.54
N HIS A 244 3.10 -34.66 -6.84
CA HIS A 244 2.98 -33.65 -7.88
C HIS A 244 1.54 -33.14 -8.04
N ILE A 245 0.90 -32.75 -6.95
CA ILE A 245 -0.45 -32.19 -6.96
C ILE A 245 -0.37 -30.66 -7.13
N PRO A 246 -1.17 -30.06 -8.04
CA PRO A 246 -1.16 -28.61 -8.24
C PRO A 246 -1.58 -27.81 -7.01
N VAL A 247 -0.88 -26.67 -6.76
CA VAL A 247 -1.13 -25.80 -5.58
C VAL A 247 -2.55 -25.24 -5.53
N LYS A 248 -3.26 -25.13 -6.65
CA LYS A 248 -4.63 -24.60 -6.71
C LYS A 248 -5.64 -25.32 -5.82
N TYR A 249 -5.35 -26.57 -5.44
CA TYR A 249 -6.22 -27.39 -4.59
C TYR A 249 -5.99 -27.16 -3.10
N PHE A 250 -4.84 -26.62 -2.73
CA PHE A 250 -4.43 -26.43 -1.34
C PHE A 250 -4.22 -24.98 -0.97
N MET A 251 -4.20 -24.06 -1.96
CA MET A 251 -4.07 -22.64 -1.67
C MET A 251 -5.28 -22.11 -0.92
N THR A 252 -5.06 -21.25 0.03
CA THR A 252 -6.10 -20.49 0.71
C THR A 252 -6.71 -19.49 -0.26
N LYS A 253 -8.00 -19.62 -0.57
CA LYS A 253 -8.81 -18.72 -1.41
C LYS A 253 -9.88 -18.00 -0.61
N GLU A 254 -10.56 -18.73 0.26
CA GLU A 254 -11.63 -18.21 1.09
C GLU A 254 -11.06 -17.46 2.29
N ASN A 255 -11.72 -16.35 2.66
CA ASN A 255 -11.27 -15.49 3.75
C ASN A 255 -9.83 -14.96 3.61
N LEU A 256 -9.36 -14.83 2.35
CA LEU A 256 -8.06 -14.25 2.05
C LEU A 256 -8.03 -12.79 2.49
N VAL A 257 -7.18 -12.48 3.48
CA VAL A 257 -6.98 -11.11 3.93
C VAL A 257 -5.94 -10.45 3.04
N THR A 258 -6.35 -9.40 2.35
CA THR A 258 -5.49 -8.58 1.50
C THR A 258 -5.58 -7.13 1.91
N PHE A 259 -4.53 -6.36 1.65
CA PHE A 259 -4.52 -4.92 1.90
C PHE A 259 -4.16 -4.15 0.64
N LYS A 260 -4.43 -2.85 0.66
CA LYS A 260 -4.17 -1.91 -0.43
C LYS A 260 -3.08 -0.92 -0.03
N MET A 261 -2.44 -0.32 -1.04
CA MET A 261 -1.39 0.68 -0.81
C MET A 261 -1.85 1.90 0.01
N LYS A 262 -3.14 2.20 0.02
CA LYS A 262 -3.74 3.33 0.75
C LYS A 262 -4.19 3.00 2.17
N ASP A 263 -4.20 1.72 2.55
CA ASP A 263 -4.64 1.32 3.89
C ASP A 263 -3.66 1.84 4.93
N TYR A 264 -4.18 2.28 6.07
CA TYR A 264 -3.36 2.79 7.16
C TYR A 264 -2.66 1.65 7.90
N VAL A 265 -1.43 1.91 8.29
CA VAL A 265 -0.55 0.90 8.92
C VAL A 265 -1.17 0.37 10.21
N ASP A 266 -1.79 1.22 11.02
CA ASP A 266 -2.34 0.81 12.32
C ASP A 266 -3.60 -0.04 12.15
N ASP A 267 -4.49 0.28 11.20
CA ASP A 267 -5.64 -0.55 10.85
C ASP A 267 -5.16 -1.94 10.38
N VAL A 268 -4.12 -1.96 9.55
CA VAL A 268 -3.51 -3.20 9.05
C VAL A 268 -2.90 -4.01 10.19
N LYS A 269 -2.19 -3.39 11.14
CA LYS A 269 -1.65 -4.05 12.34
C LYS A 269 -2.77 -4.69 13.17
N GLU A 270 -3.88 -3.98 13.36
CA GLU A 270 -5.03 -4.50 14.12
C GLU A 270 -5.63 -5.74 13.45
N VAL A 271 -5.87 -5.70 12.13
CA VAL A 271 -6.35 -6.86 11.38
C VAL A 271 -5.36 -8.02 11.42
N MET A 272 -4.06 -7.74 11.25
CA MET A 272 -3.02 -8.76 11.33
C MET A 272 -2.93 -9.40 12.72
N ALA A 273 -3.16 -8.64 13.81
CA ALA A 273 -3.12 -9.17 15.17
C ALA A 273 -4.15 -10.29 15.40
N ARG A 274 -5.30 -10.20 14.74
CA ARG A 274 -6.41 -11.16 14.84
C ARG A 274 -6.26 -12.39 13.93
N LYS A 275 -5.26 -12.43 13.05
CA LYS A 275 -5.05 -13.51 12.07
C LYS A 275 -3.74 -14.25 12.33
N ARG A 276 -3.70 -15.54 12.04
CA ARG A 276 -2.50 -16.39 12.24
C ARG A 276 -1.56 -16.44 11.03
N PHE A 277 -1.79 -15.62 9.99
CA PHE A 277 -0.90 -15.56 8.84
C PHE A 277 0.38 -14.79 9.16
N ARG A 278 1.49 -15.17 8.53
CA ARG A 278 2.79 -14.50 8.66
C ARG A 278 2.94 -13.34 7.70
N ASP A 279 2.54 -13.56 6.45
CA ASP A 279 2.63 -12.61 5.36
C ASP A 279 1.24 -12.40 4.76
N PHE A 280 0.97 -11.18 4.32
CA PHE A 280 -0.31 -10.77 3.76
C PHE A 280 -0.09 -10.15 2.38
N PRO A 281 -0.90 -10.52 1.37
CA PRO A 281 -0.81 -9.94 0.04
C PRO A 281 -1.31 -8.51 0.00
N ILE A 282 -0.57 -7.67 -0.74
CA ILE A 282 -0.98 -6.33 -1.13
C ILE A 282 -1.48 -6.38 -2.56
N VAL A 283 -2.63 -5.78 -2.81
CA VAL A 283 -3.25 -5.73 -4.14
C VAL A 283 -3.64 -4.29 -4.51
N ASP A 284 -3.72 -4.03 -5.80
CA ASP A 284 -4.30 -2.79 -6.31
C ASP A 284 -5.85 -2.84 -6.33
N ASN A 285 -6.48 -1.75 -6.80
CA ASN A 285 -7.95 -1.68 -6.89
C ASN A 285 -8.56 -2.65 -7.92
N LYS A 286 -7.73 -3.23 -8.81
CA LYS A 286 -8.14 -4.21 -9.82
C LYS A 286 -7.83 -5.65 -9.40
N GLY A 287 -7.32 -5.84 -8.16
CA GLY A 287 -6.93 -7.16 -7.64
C GLY A 287 -5.56 -7.64 -8.13
N LYS A 288 -4.76 -6.78 -8.78
CA LYS A 288 -3.40 -7.13 -9.19
C LYS A 288 -2.51 -7.22 -7.96
N PHE A 289 -1.76 -8.29 -7.87
CA PHE A 289 -0.79 -8.50 -6.80
C PHE A 289 0.40 -7.54 -6.94
N LEU A 290 0.78 -6.89 -5.82
CA LEU A 290 1.85 -5.89 -5.76
C LEU A 290 3.04 -6.35 -4.91
N GLY A 291 2.83 -7.26 -3.95
CA GLY A 291 3.86 -7.73 -3.05
C GLY A 291 3.28 -8.29 -1.76
N LEU A 292 4.14 -8.75 -0.87
CA LEU A 292 3.78 -9.23 0.45
C LEU A 292 4.23 -8.27 1.54
N ILE A 293 3.44 -8.19 2.61
CA ILE A 293 3.81 -7.48 3.82
C ILE A 293 3.72 -8.40 5.03
N SER A 294 4.67 -8.29 5.95
CA SER A 294 4.70 -9.05 7.20
C SER A 294 4.60 -8.13 8.41
N ARG A 295 4.17 -8.67 9.57
CA ARG A 295 4.15 -7.94 10.84
C ARG A 295 5.49 -7.30 11.19
N ARG A 296 6.61 -8.00 10.92
CA ARG A 296 7.95 -7.49 11.21
C ARG A 296 8.27 -6.22 10.43
N ARG A 297 7.79 -6.10 9.18
CA ARG A 297 8.01 -4.89 8.36
C ARG A 297 7.21 -3.71 8.90
N LEU A 298 6.02 -3.94 9.47
CA LEU A 298 5.20 -2.90 10.09
C LEU A 298 5.77 -2.38 11.42
N LEU A 299 6.65 -3.12 12.09
CA LEU A 299 7.32 -2.65 13.32
C LEU A 299 8.36 -1.57 13.03
N ASN A 300 8.90 -1.52 11.83
CA ASN A 300 9.98 -0.62 11.44
C ASN A 300 9.49 0.57 10.59
N VAL A 301 8.18 0.81 10.57
CA VAL A 301 7.63 1.97 9.85
C VAL A 301 8.02 3.22 10.61
N ARG A 302 8.74 4.11 9.92
CA ARG A 302 9.16 5.39 10.49
C ARG A 302 8.04 6.41 10.32
N LYS A 303 7.73 7.14 11.38
CA LYS A 303 6.75 8.21 11.37
C LYS A 303 7.14 9.30 10.38
N LYS A 304 6.15 9.92 9.76
CA LYS A 304 6.36 11.10 8.93
C LYS A 304 6.82 12.25 9.80
N GLN A 305 7.85 12.97 9.34
CA GLN A 305 8.37 14.14 10.03
C GLN A 305 7.69 15.39 9.53
N VAL A 306 7.25 16.23 10.47
CA VAL A 306 6.52 17.45 10.15
C VAL A 306 7.01 18.62 10.97
N ILE A 307 7.03 19.79 10.36
CA ILE A 307 7.18 21.09 10.97
C ILE A 307 5.84 21.80 10.79
N LEU A 308 5.30 22.31 11.89
CA LEU A 308 4.05 23.07 11.88
C LEU A 308 4.37 24.56 11.85
N VAL A 309 3.70 25.28 10.98
CA VAL A 309 3.79 26.74 10.90
C VAL A 309 2.41 27.36 11.00
N ASP A 310 2.31 28.51 11.67
CA ASP A 310 1.11 29.31 11.75
C ASP A 310 -0.08 28.63 12.47
N HIS A 311 0.22 27.68 13.33
CA HIS A 311 -0.73 27.07 14.26
C HIS A 311 -0.04 26.16 15.28
N ASN A 312 -0.63 26.07 16.47
CA ASN A 312 -0.22 25.15 17.52
C ASN A 312 -1.42 24.42 18.15
N GLU A 313 -2.52 24.29 17.41
CA GLU A 313 -3.75 23.67 17.87
C GLU A 313 -4.10 22.41 17.05
N LYS A 314 -4.39 21.28 17.73
CA LYS A 314 -4.68 20.00 17.08
C LYS A 314 -5.83 20.09 16.06
N ASN A 315 -6.88 20.86 16.40
CA ASN A 315 -8.06 21.00 15.53
C ASN A 315 -7.75 21.70 14.21
N GLN A 316 -6.71 22.52 14.19
CA GLN A 316 -6.25 23.25 13.01
C GLN A 316 -5.19 22.48 12.22
N ALA A 317 -4.54 21.50 12.85
CA ALA A 317 -3.49 20.72 12.23
C ALA A 317 -4.05 19.68 11.25
N VAL A 318 -3.21 19.29 10.30
CA VAL A 318 -3.49 18.17 9.36
C VAL A 318 -3.82 16.89 10.13
N ASP A 319 -4.71 16.07 9.58
CA ASP A 319 -5.15 14.83 10.22
C ASP A 319 -3.96 13.89 10.50
N GLY A 320 -4.00 13.20 11.65
CA GLY A 320 -2.95 12.29 12.08
C GLY A 320 -1.67 12.95 12.60
N VAL A 321 -1.72 14.25 12.95
CA VAL A 321 -0.57 14.96 13.51
C VAL A 321 -0.06 14.32 14.81
N GLU A 322 -0.93 13.73 15.62
CA GLU A 322 -0.62 13.00 16.84
C GLU A 322 0.21 11.73 16.61
N GLU A 323 0.12 11.17 15.41
CA GLU A 323 0.89 9.98 15.03
C GLU A 323 2.21 10.34 14.34
N ALA A 324 2.38 11.58 13.92
CA ALA A 324 3.59 12.06 13.26
C ALA A 324 4.72 12.40 14.26
N GLU A 325 5.92 12.58 13.74
CA GLU A 325 7.05 13.13 14.47
C GLU A 325 7.09 14.64 14.21
N VAL A 326 6.50 15.44 15.13
CA VAL A 326 6.56 16.90 15.06
C VAL A 326 7.96 17.32 15.49
N LEU A 327 8.70 17.98 14.60
CA LEU A 327 10.07 18.43 14.86
C LEU A 327 10.11 19.86 15.40
N GLU A 328 9.30 20.74 14.81
CA GLU A 328 9.29 22.16 15.12
C GLU A 328 7.88 22.74 14.99
N ILE A 329 7.61 23.78 15.79
CA ILE A 329 6.38 24.57 15.69
C ILE A 329 6.78 26.04 15.67
N ILE A 330 6.37 26.78 14.64
CA ILE A 330 6.64 28.22 14.47
C ILE A 330 5.29 28.93 14.35
N ASP A 331 4.98 29.79 15.32
CA ASP A 331 3.63 30.34 15.44
C ASP A 331 3.60 31.72 16.10
N HIS A 332 2.56 32.50 15.86
CA HIS A 332 2.30 33.77 16.48
C HIS A 332 0.98 33.81 17.27
N HIS A 333 0.20 32.74 17.20
CA HIS A 333 -1.08 32.62 17.91
C HIS A 333 -0.90 32.33 19.40
N ARG A 334 -2.01 32.39 20.15
CA ARG A 334 -2.05 31.93 21.54
C ARG A 334 -1.61 30.47 21.64
N LEU A 335 -1.02 30.12 22.78
CA LEU A 335 -0.68 28.71 23.06
C LEU A 335 -1.93 27.88 23.22
N SER A 336 -1.94 26.72 22.54
CA SER A 336 -3.02 25.74 22.59
C SER A 336 -2.47 24.33 22.83
N SER A 337 -3.23 23.30 22.56
CA SER A 337 -2.99 21.92 22.99
C SER A 337 -2.51 21.01 21.85
N ILE A 338 -1.31 21.21 21.34
CA ILE A 338 -0.64 20.14 20.57
C ILE A 338 0.22 19.33 21.53
N GLU A 339 -0.08 18.02 21.62
CA GLU A 339 0.75 17.06 22.34
C GLU A 339 1.78 16.47 21.38
N THR A 340 3.03 16.39 21.80
CA THR A 340 4.12 15.82 21.02
C THR A 340 4.75 14.64 21.75
N MET A 341 5.20 13.63 21.03
CA MET A 341 5.80 12.42 21.62
C MET A 341 7.23 12.62 22.12
N GLY A 342 7.88 13.69 21.73
CA GLY A 342 9.27 14.00 22.10
C GLY A 342 9.50 15.50 22.22
N PRO A 343 10.71 15.92 22.61
CA PRO A 343 11.08 17.33 22.63
C PRO A 343 10.94 17.95 21.24
N VAL A 344 10.35 19.15 21.20
CA VAL A 344 10.10 19.90 19.96
C VAL A 344 10.73 21.29 20.07
N PHE A 345 11.28 21.80 18.99
CA PHE A 345 11.64 23.21 18.92
C PHE A 345 10.36 24.02 18.74
N PHE A 346 10.05 24.87 19.73
CA PHE A 346 8.84 25.69 19.71
C PHE A 346 9.20 27.17 19.77
N ARG A 347 8.87 27.88 18.69
CA ARG A 347 9.06 29.36 18.65
C ARG A 347 7.70 30.03 18.46
N ASN A 348 7.27 30.74 19.49
CA ASN A 348 6.06 31.55 19.48
C ASN A 348 6.40 32.97 19.89
N GLN A 349 5.91 33.94 19.14
CA GLN A 349 6.14 35.36 19.41
C GLN A 349 4.85 36.18 19.20
N PRO A 350 4.57 37.18 20.04
CA PRO A 350 3.40 38.04 19.91
C PRO A 350 3.64 39.12 18.83
N VAL A 351 3.63 38.67 17.56
CA VAL A 351 3.72 39.51 16.34
C VAL A 351 2.47 39.34 15.51
N GLY A 352 2.29 40.15 14.49
CA GLY A 352 1.10 40.15 13.66
C GLY A 352 1.03 39.03 12.64
N CYS A 353 2.13 38.27 12.42
CA CYS A 353 2.20 37.27 11.35
C CYS A 353 3.36 36.27 11.57
N THR A 354 3.17 35.01 11.31
CA THR A 354 4.23 33.98 11.39
C THR A 354 5.38 34.27 10.41
N ALA A 355 5.09 34.85 9.25
CA ALA A 355 6.12 35.24 8.26
C ALA A 355 7.13 36.21 8.83
N THR A 356 6.76 37.06 9.79
CA THR A 356 7.69 37.95 10.52
C THR A 356 8.71 37.12 11.32
N ILE A 357 8.27 36.07 12.00
CA ILE A 357 9.14 35.16 12.73
C ILE A 357 10.08 34.43 11.79
N VAL A 358 9.54 33.90 10.67
CA VAL A 358 10.34 33.20 9.66
C VAL A 358 11.42 34.14 9.08
N TYR A 359 11.09 35.38 8.80
CA TYR A 359 12.08 36.37 8.33
C TYR A 359 13.19 36.63 9.37
N GLN A 360 12.85 36.76 10.65
CA GLN A 360 13.86 36.86 11.72
C GLN A 360 14.78 35.63 11.73
N MET A 361 14.21 34.41 11.54
CA MET A 361 15.02 33.18 11.51
C MET A 361 15.98 33.13 10.32
N TYR A 362 15.62 33.70 9.16
CA TYR A 362 16.56 33.92 8.06
C TYR A 362 17.73 34.83 8.47
N GLN A 363 17.43 35.93 9.17
CA GLN A 363 18.44 36.86 9.63
C GLN A 363 19.36 36.27 10.70
N GLU A 364 18.79 35.55 11.68
CA GLU A 364 19.53 34.87 12.75
C GLU A 364 20.48 33.79 12.21
N ALA A 365 20.06 33.13 11.12
CA ALA A 365 20.85 32.09 10.46
C ALA A 365 21.86 32.63 9.43
N ASP A 366 21.92 33.95 9.23
CA ASP A 366 22.72 34.61 8.18
C ASP A 366 22.48 34.04 6.77
N VAL A 367 21.21 33.69 6.47
CA VAL A 367 20.78 33.14 5.16
C VAL A 367 20.17 34.25 4.32
N ILE A 368 20.70 34.45 3.13
CA ILE A 368 20.16 35.42 2.17
C ILE A 368 18.77 35.02 1.75
N VAL A 369 17.82 35.96 1.89
CA VAL A 369 16.42 35.78 1.42
C VAL A 369 16.36 36.05 -0.09
N GLU A 370 15.93 35.05 -0.85
CA GLU A 370 15.74 35.21 -2.29
C GLU A 370 14.55 36.12 -2.60
N PRO A 371 14.57 36.88 -3.71
CA PRO A 371 13.48 37.84 -4.01
C PRO A 371 12.08 37.25 -4.03
N VAL A 372 11.93 36.02 -4.53
CA VAL A 372 10.63 35.32 -4.52
C VAL A 372 10.18 34.98 -3.10
N ILE A 373 11.08 34.51 -2.25
CA ILE A 373 10.78 34.22 -0.82
C ILE A 373 10.45 35.52 -0.08
N ALA A 374 11.19 36.59 -0.36
CA ALA A 374 10.91 37.93 0.23
C ALA A 374 9.51 38.43 -0.17
N ALA A 375 9.11 38.23 -1.44
CA ALA A 375 7.78 38.58 -1.92
C ALA A 375 6.67 37.79 -1.21
N LEU A 376 6.84 36.48 -1.02
CA LEU A 376 5.89 35.63 -0.28
C LEU A 376 5.75 36.07 1.17
N LEU A 377 6.87 36.25 1.88
CA LEU A 377 6.85 36.70 3.29
C LEU A 377 6.25 38.11 3.44
N CYS A 378 6.54 39.02 2.51
CA CYS A 378 5.94 40.35 2.48
C CYS A 378 4.41 40.26 2.29
N SER A 379 3.95 39.44 1.36
CA SER A 379 2.53 39.22 1.11
C SER A 379 1.81 38.67 2.32
N ALA A 380 2.41 37.69 3.02
CA ALA A 380 1.89 37.13 4.26
C ALA A 380 1.69 38.21 5.35
N ILE A 381 2.71 39.02 5.58
CA ILE A 381 2.63 40.09 6.58
C ILE A 381 1.56 41.12 6.20
N ILE A 382 1.46 41.52 4.93
CA ILE A 382 0.41 42.43 4.45
C ILE A 382 -0.99 41.84 4.69
N SER A 383 -1.20 40.57 4.42
CA SER A 383 -2.47 39.87 4.59
C SER A 383 -2.90 39.89 6.06
N ASP A 384 -2.12 39.29 6.94
CA ASP A 384 -2.44 39.12 8.37
C ASP A 384 -2.56 40.40 9.14
N THR A 385 -1.76 41.39 8.77
CA THR A 385 -1.79 42.71 9.43
C THR A 385 -2.80 43.66 8.80
N LEU A 386 -3.56 43.25 7.80
CA LEU A 386 -4.49 44.09 7.02
C LEU A 386 -3.81 45.42 6.59
N MET A 387 -2.64 45.29 5.97
CA MET A 387 -1.81 46.45 5.62
C MET A 387 -1.48 47.33 6.86
N PHE A 388 -0.99 46.70 7.92
CA PHE A 388 -0.56 47.32 9.20
C PHE A 388 -1.69 47.96 9.99
N ARG A 389 -2.97 47.66 9.69
CA ARG A 389 -4.15 48.19 10.38
C ARG A 389 -4.68 47.26 11.46
N SER A 390 -4.29 45.97 11.45
CA SER A 390 -4.71 45.02 12.47
C SER A 390 -4.20 45.47 13.87
N PRO A 391 -5.02 45.33 14.92
CA PRO A 391 -4.57 45.60 16.27
C PRO A 391 -3.46 44.65 16.75
N THR A 392 -3.24 43.54 16.07
CA THR A 392 -2.16 42.59 16.32
C THR A 392 -0.84 42.99 15.66
N CYS A 393 -0.87 43.94 14.73
CA CYS A 393 0.31 44.40 14.01
C CYS A 393 1.31 45.09 14.97
N THR A 394 2.57 44.72 14.85
CA THR A 394 3.66 45.33 15.61
C THR A 394 4.59 46.12 14.70
N PRO A 395 5.40 47.04 15.27
CA PRO A 395 6.43 47.73 14.49
C PRO A 395 7.43 46.81 13.80
N LEU A 396 7.59 45.59 14.34
CA LEU A 396 8.45 44.58 13.77
C LEU A 396 7.87 44.03 12.46
N ASP A 397 6.54 43.84 12.39
CA ASP A 397 5.85 43.36 11.18
C ASP A 397 6.00 44.39 10.05
N GLU A 398 5.70 45.66 10.32
CA GLU A 398 5.83 46.73 9.35
C GLU A 398 7.27 46.92 8.85
N ASN A 399 8.25 46.93 9.75
CA ASN A 399 9.66 47.02 9.36
C ASN A 399 10.11 45.81 8.52
N SER A 400 9.66 44.61 8.89
CA SER A 400 9.97 43.37 8.13
C SER A 400 9.35 43.43 6.74
N ALA A 401 8.07 43.78 6.62
CA ALA A 401 7.39 43.87 5.32
C ALA A 401 8.07 44.89 4.39
N ARG A 402 8.42 46.09 4.89
CA ARG A 402 9.09 47.09 4.08
C ARG A 402 10.49 46.67 3.61
N ARG A 403 11.27 45.98 4.45
CA ARG A 403 12.58 45.41 4.07
C ARG A 403 12.42 44.32 3.03
N LEU A 404 11.46 43.40 3.24
CA LEU A 404 11.16 42.30 2.31
C LEU A 404 10.67 42.82 0.96
N ALA A 405 9.84 43.88 0.96
CA ALA A 405 9.41 44.56 -0.25
C ALA A 405 10.61 45.15 -1.04
N GLY A 406 11.57 45.72 -0.36
CA GLY A 406 12.81 46.20 -0.97
C GLY A 406 13.63 45.09 -1.62
N ILE A 407 13.73 43.92 -0.97
CA ILE A 407 14.42 42.73 -1.53
C ILE A 407 13.65 42.17 -2.75
N ALA A 408 12.31 42.12 -2.64
CA ALA A 408 11.45 41.61 -3.69
C ALA A 408 11.28 42.56 -4.88
N GLY A 409 11.63 43.85 -4.70
CA GLY A 409 11.42 44.88 -5.73
C GLY A 409 9.95 45.23 -5.96
N VAL A 410 9.10 45.15 -4.90
CA VAL A 410 7.68 45.46 -4.96
C VAL A 410 7.30 46.67 -4.13
N ASN A 411 6.24 47.39 -4.54
CA ASN A 411 5.64 48.44 -3.72
C ASN A 411 4.58 47.78 -2.80
N VAL A 412 4.66 48.06 -1.49
CA VAL A 412 3.80 47.45 -0.47
C VAL A 412 2.34 47.82 -0.66
N GLU A 413 2.06 49.09 -0.93
CA GLU A 413 0.71 49.63 -1.09
C GLU A 413 0.03 49.05 -2.35
N SER A 414 0.75 49.00 -3.48
CA SER A 414 0.24 48.37 -4.73
C SER A 414 -0.02 46.89 -4.56
N LEU A 415 0.92 46.17 -3.92
CA LEU A 415 0.77 44.74 -3.67
C LEU A 415 -0.43 44.45 -2.76
N ALA A 416 -0.61 45.21 -1.70
CA ALA A 416 -1.75 45.11 -0.80
C ALA A 416 -3.09 45.29 -1.55
N GLN A 417 -3.17 46.33 -2.39
CA GLN A 417 -4.38 46.59 -3.18
C GLN A 417 -4.70 45.45 -4.16
N GLU A 418 -3.68 44.92 -4.84
CA GLU A 418 -3.83 43.79 -5.75
C GLU A 418 -4.33 42.53 -5.01
N MET A 419 -3.73 42.21 -3.87
CA MET A 419 -4.08 41.08 -3.04
C MET A 419 -5.51 41.16 -2.51
N PHE A 420 -5.88 42.29 -1.88
CA PHE A 420 -7.22 42.47 -1.33
C PHE A 420 -8.30 42.48 -2.42
N ASN A 421 -8.00 43.06 -3.59
CA ASN A 421 -8.92 42.97 -4.74
C ASN A 421 -9.13 41.52 -5.22
N ALA A 422 -8.09 40.69 -5.20
CA ALA A 422 -8.18 39.28 -5.54
C ALA A 422 -8.99 38.49 -4.49
N GLY A 423 -8.75 38.73 -3.21
CA GLY A 423 -9.46 38.07 -2.11
C GLY A 423 -10.93 38.51 -1.96
N SER A 424 -11.24 39.74 -2.40
CA SER A 424 -12.60 40.33 -2.29
C SER A 424 -13.49 40.06 -3.51
N ASN A 425 -13.13 39.16 -4.41
CA ASN A 425 -13.91 38.89 -5.59
C ASN A 425 -15.19 38.10 -5.26
N LEU A 426 -16.30 38.85 -5.13
CA LEU A 426 -17.63 38.32 -4.85
C LEU A 426 -18.43 37.97 -6.12
N LYS A 427 -17.88 38.22 -7.31
CA LYS A 427 -18.56 37.95 -8.56
C LYS A 427 -18.82 36.45 -8.75
N GLY A 428 -20.08 36.08 -8.88
CA GLY A 428 -20.51 34.71 -9.15
C GLY A 428 -20.69 33.84 -7.91
N LYS A 429 -20.47 34.38 -6.71
CA LYS A 429 -20.73 33.68 -5.43
C LYS A 429 -22.18 33.91 -4.99
N SER A 430 -22.81 32.87 -4.44
CA SER A 430 -24.11 32.99 -3.81
C SER A 430 -24.00 33.72 -2.45
N ALA A 431 -25.12 34.25 -1.94
CA ALA A 431 -25.15 34.90 -0.62
C ALA A 431 -24.68 33.96 0.50
N GLU A 432 -24.98 32.67 0.36
CA GLU A 432 -24.56 31.63 1.30
C GLU A 432 -23.03 31.42 1.24
N GLU A 433 -22.47 31.32 0.04
CA GLU A 433 -21.01 31.20 -0.13
C GLU A 433 -20.28 32.44 0.38
N ILE A 434 -20.84 33.64 0.22
CA ILE A 434 -20.28 34.89 0.76
C ILE A 434 -20.32 34.88 2.28
N CYS A 435 -21.44 34.47 2.87
CA CYS A 435 -21.62 34.42 4.33
C CYS A 435 -20.63 33.45 5.00
N PHE A 436 -20.27 32.37 4.33
CA PHE A 436 -19.36 31.34 4.86
C PHE A 436 -17.89 31.50 4.42
N LEU A 437 -17.53 32.53 3.70
CA LEU A 437 -16.17 32.75 3.19
C LEU A 437 -15.12 32.87 4.31
N ASP A 438 -15.47 33.45 5.46
CA ASP A 438 -14.58 33.57 6.66
C ASP A 438 -15.37 33.30 7.94
N PHE A 439 -16.34 32.39 7.87
CA PHE A 439 -17.23 32.09 8.98
C PHE A 439 -16.51 31.34 10.08
N LYS A 440 -16.45 31.93 11.27
CA LYS A 440 -15.90 31.32 12.49
C LYS A 440 -17.04 31.08 13.49
N GLN A 441 -17.19 29.83 13.93
CA GLN A 441 -18.17 29.44 14.92
C GLN A 441 -17.57 29.46 16.34
N PHE A 442 -18.26 30.09 17.25
CA PHE A 442 -17.85 30.18 18.66
C PHE A 442 -18.96 29.59 19.54
N THR A 443 -18.56 28.96 20.63
CA THR A 443 -19.48 28.48 21.66
C THR A 443 -19.13 29.12 23.00
N VAL A 444 -20.09 29.83 23.60
CA VAL A 444 -19.92 30.43 24.92
C VAL A 444 -21.16 30.05 25.76
N ASN A 445 -20.96 29.39 26.89
CA ASN A 445 -22.02 28.95 27.80
C ASN A 445 -23.20 28.26 27.06
N ASP A 446 -22.90 27.24 26.27
CA ASP A 446 -23.89 26.47 25.45
C ASP A 446 -24.57 27.26 24.31
N THR A 447 -24.23 28.52 24.11
CA THR A 447 -24.73 29.31 22.99
C THR A 447 -23.71 29.29 21.85
N VAL A 448 -24.16 28.82 20.68
CA VAL A 448 -23.37 28.79 19.46
C VAL A 448 -23.69 30.03 18.63
N PHE A 449 -22.66 30.82 18.30
CA PHE A 449 -22.80 31.95 17.38
C PHE A 449 -21.69 31.94 16.33
N GLY A 450 -21.99 32.49 15.17
CA GLY A 450 -21.05 32.62 14.07
C GLY A 450 -20.72 34.08 13.79
N VAL A 451 -19.49 34.30 13.36
CA VAL A 451 -19.01 35.58 12.84
C VAL A 451 -18.48 35.29 11.45
N GLY A 452 -19.02 36.00 10.45
CA GLY A 452 -18.61 35.93 9.05
C GLY A 452 -18.25 37.30 8.51
#